data_25eb181320a694b61510c982791b750b
#
_entry.id   25eb181320a694b61510c982791b750b
#
_cell.length_a   1.000
_cell.length_b   1.000
_cell.length_c   1.000
_cell.angle_alpha   90.00
_cell.angle_beta   90.00
_cell.angle_gamma   90.00
#
_symmetry.space_group_name_H-M   'P 1'
#
loop_
_entity.id
_entity.type
_entity.pdbx_description
1 polymer ?
#
loop_
_entity_poly.entity_id
_entity_poly.type
_entity_poly.pdbx_seq_one_letter_code
_entity_poly.pdbx_strand_id
1 'polypeptide(L)'
;MDIEIDKNFLVSRPFGPSIVKVKIPKEIIYKLNDYIDKIIIDNQKTNNLNLGHKLAGDVTQEFKLEQEFMKECGWLKFLGQCVQKWIKVSINKDITKFQLLESWVVRQFKNEYNPVHWHGGHVSGAGFLKVPSTLGKHIQEKEKVEYLGGTLNLIHGSRQFLSNSKLKIIPEVGDFYFFPHYLMHTVYPFKGTDEERRSISFNGLIDDNIFNVHGQS
;
A
#
# COMPACT_ATOMS: atom_id res chain seq x y z
N MET A 1 12.56 12.27 -17.43
CA MET A 1 12.81 10.83 -17.62
C MET A 1 11.50 10.13 -17.40
N ASP A 2 10.98 9.40 -18.37
CA ASP A 2 9.75 8.63 -18.18
C ASP A 2 10.05 7.35 -17.42
N ILE A 3 9.19 7.04 -16.45
CA ILE A 3 9.36 5.83 -15.65
C ILE A 3 8.84 4.65 -16.48
N GLU A 4 9.69 3.66 -16.77
CA GLU A 4 9.27 2.45 -17.50
C GLU A 4 8.46 1.54 -16.55
N ILE A 5 7.13 1.59 -16.68
CA ILE A 5 6.19 0.82 -15.83
C ILE A 5 5.61 -0.42 -16.53
N ASP A 6 5.83 -0.59 -17.84
CA ASP A 6 5.09 -1.57 -18.67
C ASP A 6 5.40 -3.04 -18.36
N LYS A 7 6.65 -3.38 -18.11
CA LYS A 7 7.05 -4.79 -17.87
C LYS A 7 6.57 -5.37 -16.55
N ASN A 8 6.27 -4.50 -15.57
CA ASN A 8 5.91 -4.90 -14.21
C ASN A 8 4.48 -4.47 -13.84
N PHE A 9 3.65 -4.12 -14.83
CA PHE A 9 2.29 -3.64 -14.62
C PHE A 9 1.29 -4.78 -14.81
N LEU A 10 0.82 -5.36 -13.72
CA LEU A 10 -0.15 -6.45 -13.71
C LEU A 10 -1.49 -5.97 -13.17
N VAL A 11 -2.54 -6.00 -13.99
CA VAL A 11 -3.93 -5.78 -13.58
C VAL A 11 -4.58 -7.11 -13.26
N SER A 12 -5.22 -7.21 -12.11
CA SER A 12 -5.98 -8.40 -11.73
C SER A 12 -7.33 -8.02 -11.10
N ARG A 13 -8.30 -8.93 -11.22
CA ARG A 13 -9.64 -8.78 -10.65
C ARG A 13 -10.02 -10.01 -9.82
N PRO A 14 -9.34 -10.27 -8.70
CA PRO A 14 -9.56 -11.49 -7.91
C PRO A 14 -10.94 -11.52 -7.23
N PHE A 15 -11.64 -10.37 -7.11
CA PHE A 15 -12.93 -10.26 -6.43
C PHE A 15 -13.99 -9.48 -7.23
N GLY A 16 -13.67 -8.95 -8.37
CA GLY A 16 -14.51 -8.00 -9.10
C GLY A 16 -13.87 -6.61 -9.21
N PRO A 17 -13.47 -5.88 -8.13
CA PRO A 17 -12.65 -4.69 -8.29
C PRO A 17 -11.29 -5.03 -8.89
N SER A 18 -10.80 -4.19 -9.80
CA SER A 18 -9.46 -4.39 -10.35
C SER A 18 -8.41 -3.96 -9.35
N ILE A 19 -7.33 -4.74 -9.28
CA ILE A 19 -6.15 -4.50 -8.48
C ILE A 19 -4.95 -4.47 -9.41
N VAL A 20 -4.05 -3.54 -9.19
CA VAL A 20 -2.80 -3.45 -9.97
C VAL A 20 -1.62 -3.75 -9.09
N LYS A 21 -0.74 -4.62 -9.56
CA LYS A 21 0.60 -4.82 -9.01
C LYS A 21 1.62 -4.16 -9.93
N VAL A 22 2.52 -3.36 -9.35
CA VAL A 22 3.66 -2.76 -10.05
C VAL A 22 4.92 -2.89 -9.21
N LYS A 23 6.08 -2.65 -9.80
CA LYS A 23 7.34 -2.47 -9.07
C LYS A 23 7.67 -0.99 -8.93
N ILE A 24 7.92 -0.53 -7.71
CA ILE A 24 8.48 0.80 -7.46
C ILE A 24 9.92 0.82 -8.01
N PRO A 25 10.33 1.85 -8.76
CA PRO A 25 11.72 2.00 -9.20
C PRO A 25 12.69 2.00 -8.02
N LYS A 26 13.81 1.28 -8.17
CA LYS A 26 14.82 1.11 -7.09
C LYS A 26 15.33 2.45 -6.55
N GLU A 27 15.49 3.44 -7.42
CA GLU A 27 15.93 4.78 -7.03
C GLU A 27 14.92 5.47 -6.10
N ILE A 28 13.61 5.34 -6.39
CA ILE A 28 12.56 5.89 -5.53
C ILE A 28 12.55 5.17 -4.18
N ILE A 29 12.69 3.84 -4.16
CA ILE A 29 12.78 3.05 -2.90
C ILE A 29 13.96 3.54 -2.06
N TYR A 30 15.12 3.74 -2.68
CA TYR A 30 16.31 4.23 -1.99
C TYR A 30 16.07 5.61 -1.36
N LYS A 31 15.55 6.58 -2.14
CA LYS A 31 15.24 7.94 -1.65
C LYS A 31 14.20 7.93 -0.53
N LEU A 32 13.15 7.12 -0.64
CA LEU A 32 12.12 6.97 0.40
C LEU A 32 12.72 6.40 1.69
N ASN A 33 13.53 5.35 1.60
CA ASN A 33 14.16 4.77 2.78
C ASN A 33 15.14 5.74 3.45
N ASP A 34 15.99 6.41 2.69
CA ASP A 34 16.94 7.43 3.20
C ASP A 34 16.21 8.59 3.90
N TYR A 35 15.10 9.06 3.32
CA TYR A 35 14.27 10.10 3.91
C TYR A 35 13.69 9.67 5.26
N ILE A 36 13.11 8.48 5.35
CA ILE A 36 12.56 7.95 6.61
C ILE A 36 13.66 7.71 7.63
N ASP A 37 14.81 7.17 7.23
CA ASP A 37 15.94 6.94 8.13
C ASP A 37 16.45 8.27 8.72
N LYS A 38 16.42 9.38 7.97
CA LYS A 38 16.72 10.74 8.46
C LYS A 38 15.66 11.28 9.43
N ILE A 39 14.37 11.00 9.20
CA ILE A 39 13.29 11.39 10.14
C ILE A 39 13.49 10.71 11.50
N ILE A 40 13.80 9.41 11.50
CA ILE A 40 13.93 8.61 12.71
C ILE A 40 14.99 9.14 13.67
N ILE A 41 16.09 9.67 13.15
CA ILE A 41 17.20 10.23 13.97
C ILE A 41 16.95 11.68 14.42
N ASP A 42 15.92 12.34 13.88
CA ASP A 42 15.53 13.71 14.20
C ASP A 42 14.26 13.70 15.05
N ASN A 43 14.39 13.86 16.36
CA ASN A 43 13.27 13.84 17.29
C ASN A 43 12.17 14.88 16.96
N GLN A 44 12.54 16.05 16.46
CA GLN A 44 11.58 17.09 16.11
C GLN A 44 10.76 16.69 14.89
N LYS A 45 11.41 16.16 13.85
CA LYS A 45 10.73 15.64 12.65
C LYS A 45 9.88 14.41 12.96
N THR A 46 10.39 13.50 13.78
CA THR A 46 9.63 12.33 14.26
C THR A 46 8.31 12.77 14.90
N ASN A 47 8.33 13.72 15.81
CA ASN A 47 7.12 14.22 16.48
C ASN A 47 6.16 14.94 15.53
N ASN A 48 6.68 15.74 14.61
CA ASN A 48 5.85 16.54 13.69
C ASN A 48 5.19 15.71 12.58
N LEU A 49 5.85 14.66 12.12
CA LEU A 49 5.41 13.84 10.98
C LEU A 49 4.70 12.55 11.40
N ASN A 50 4.74 12.16 12.69
CA ASN A 50 4.10 10.95 13.16
C ASN A 50 2.56 11.09 13.17
N LEU A 51 1.90 10.22 12.41
CA LEU A 51 0.44 10.15 12.29
C LEU A 51 -0.17 8.99 13.10
N GLY A 52 0.62 8.18 13.80
CA GLY A 52 0.16 6.96 14.47
C GLY A 52 -1.08 7.15 15.35
N HIS A 53 -1.26 8.35 15.93
CA HIS A 53 -2.44 8.70 16.75
C HIS A 53 -3.72 8.97 15.92
N LYS A 54 -3.65 9.05 14.59
CA LYS A 54 -4.77 9.37 13.69
C LYS A 54 -5.17 8.19 12.80
N LEU A 55 -4.32 7.18 12.71
CA LEU A 55 -4.51 6.04 11.82
C LEU A 55 -4.99 4.81 12.60
N ALA A 56 -5.54 3.83 11.88
CA ALA A 56 -6.16 2.66 12.48
C ALA A 56 -5.14 1.63 13.01
N GLY A 57 -3.86 1.77 12.67
CA GLY A 57 -2.81 0.82 13.01
C GLY A 57 -2.48 0.80 14.51
N ASP A 58 -2.20 -0.39 15.05
CA ASP A 58 -1.52 -0.56 16.34
C ASP A 58 -0.03 -0.78 16.04
N VAL A 59 0.63 0.30 15.65
CA VAL A 59 2.02 0.34 15.19
C VAL A 59 2.76 1.51 15.84
N THR A 60 4.06 1.33 16.06
CA THR A 60 4.89 2.32 16.76
C THR A 60 5.00 3.65 16.01
N GLN A 61 5.16 3.60 14.68
CA GLN A 61 5.44 4.80 13.90
C GLN A 61 4.78 4.77 12.52
N GLU A 62 4.09 5.86 12.20
CA GLU A 62 3.54 6.15 10.88
C GLU A 62 3.87 7.59 10.49
N PHE A 63 4.70 7.76 9.46
CA PHE A 63 5.21 9.08 9.07
C PHE A 63 4.53 9.59 7.80
N LYS A 64 3.93 10.77 7.88
CA LYS A 64 3.48 11.52 6.71
C LYS A 64 4.67 11.92 5.84
N LEU A 65 4.53 11.77 4.53
CA LEU A 65 5.50 12.28 3.57
C LEU A 65 5.21 13.75 3.23
N GLU A 66 6.24 14.58 3.23
CA GLU A 66 6.15 15.97 2.83
C GLU A 66 5.99 16.11 1.32
N GLN A 67 5.16 17.06 0.89
CA GLN A 67 4.78 17.20 -0.52
C GLN A 67 5.98 17.50 -1.43
N GLU A 68 6.86 18.39 -0.99
CA GLU A 68 8.06 18.75 -1.78
C GLU A 68 8.98 17.54 -1.96
N PHE A 69 9.23 16.79 -0.89
CA PHE A 69 10.01 15.57 -0.98
C PHE A 69 9.40 14.55 -1.95
N MET A 70 8.07 14.36 -1.93
CA MET A 70 7.40 13.44 -2.86
C MET A 70 7.53 13.84 -4.33
N LYS A 71 7.57 15.14 -4.62
CA LYS A 71 7.85 15.67 -5.97
C LYS A 71 9.30 15.39 -6.38
N GLU A 72 10.25 15.75 -5.51
CA GLU A 72 11.70 15.64 -5.77
C GLU A 72 12.17 14.20 -5.92
N CYS A 73 11.67 13.28 -5.10
CA CYS A 73 12.05 11.87 -5.19
C CYS A 73 11.37 11.12 -6.36
N GLY A 74 10.37 11.73 -7.02
CA GLY A 74 9.62 11.16 -8.13
C GLY A 74 8.42 10.29 -7.71
N TRP A 75 8.10 10.20 -6.42
CA TRP A 75 7.00 9.39 -5.90
C TRP A 75 5.64 9.86 -6.43
N LEU A 76 5.38 11.17 -6.40
CA LEU A 76 4.13 11.74 -6.92
C LEU A 76 3.93 11.44 -8.40
N LYS A 77 4.99 11.59 -9.21
CA LYS A 77 4.95 11.28 -10.66
C LYS A 77 4.66 9.79 -10.89
N PHE A 78 5.33 8.92 -10.15
CA PHE A 78 5.12 7.47 -10.24
C PHE A 78 3.66 7.09 -9.94
N LEU A 79 3.08 7.61 -8.85
CA LEU A 79 1.68 7.35 -8.50
C LEU A 79 0.73 7.81 -9.60
N GLY A 80 0.88 9.04 -10.11
CA GLY A 80 0.02 9.59 -11.16
C GLY A 80 0.04 8.77 -12.44
N GLN A 81 1.23 8.38 -12.91
CA GLN A 81 1.38 7.55 -14.11
C GLN A 81 0.74 6.16 -13.93
N CYS A 82 0.94 5.53 -12.78
CA CYS A 82 0.34 4.22 -12.49
C CYS A 82 -1.18 4.29 -12.42
N VAL A 83 -1.74 5.30 -11.73
CA VAL A 83 -3.21 5.47 -11.65
C VAL A 83 -3.81 5.73 -13.02
N GLN A 84 -3.21 6.62 -13.82
CA GLN A 84 -3.66 6.89 -15.20
C GLN A 84 -3.71 5.60 -16.02
N LYS A 85 -2.63 4.83 -16.01
CA LYS A 85 -2.56 3.56 -16.75
C LYS A 85 -3.56 2.54 -16.21
N TRP A 86 -3.72 2.44 -14.90
CA TRP A 86 -4.68 1.53 -14.28
C TRP A 86 -6.12 1.82 -14.73
N ILE A 87 -6.56 3.07 -14.65
CA ILE A 87 -7.90 3.47 -15.09
C ILE A 87 -8.08 3.21 -16.59
N LYS A 88 -7.09 3.57 -17.42
CA LYS A 88 -7.13 3.29 -18.85
C LYS A 88 -7.31 1.81 -19.16
N VAL A 89 -6.52 0.94 -18.55
CA VAL A 89 -6.59 -0.52 -18.77
C VAL A 89 -7.86 -1.14 -18.19
N SER A 90 -8.34 -0.64 -17.04
CA SER A 90 -9.48 -1.24 -16.35
C SER A 90 -10.84 -0.91 -16.97
N ILE A 91 -11.02 0.33 -17.45
CA ILE A 91 -12.32 0.84 -17.92
C ILE A 91 -12.22 1.65 -19.23
N ASN A 92 -11.07 1.66 -19.88
CA ASN A 92 -10.79 2.39 -21.14
C ASN A 92 -11.12 3.89 -21.06
N LYS A 93 -10.89 4.54 -19.92
CA LYS A 93 -11.04 5.98 -19.73
C LYS A 93 -9.69 6.63 -19.49
N ASP A 94 -9.54 7.86 -19.96
CA ASP A 94 -8.38 8.70 -19.69
C ASP A 94 -8.75 9.69 -18.58
N ILE A 95 -8.00 9.66 -17.48
CA ILE A 95 -8.15 10.65 -16.42
C ILE A 95 -7.39 11.92 -16.78
N THR A 96 -7.95 13.06 -16.45
CA THR A 96 -7.32 14.38 -16.63
C THR A 96 -6.80 14.94 -15.30
N LYS A 97 -7.27 14.38 -14.18
CA LYS A 97 -6.92 14.80 -12.83
C LYS A 97 -6.44 13.60 -11.99
N PHE A 98 -5.29 13.76 -11.35
CA PHE A 98 -4.88 12.96 -10.21
C PHE A 98 -4.43 13.90 -9.09
N GLN A 99 -5.10 13.85 -7.96
CA GLN A 99 -4.77 14.63 -6.79
C GLN A 99 -4.39 13.69 -5.64
N LEU A 100 -3.14 13.74 -5.22
CA LEU A 100 -2.71 13.05 -4.01
C LEU A 100 -3.30 13.75 -2.78
N LEU A 101 -4.06 13.04 -1.98
CA LEU A 101 -4.58 13.54 -0.70
C LEU A 101 -3.51 13.44 0.38
N GLU A 102 -2.93 12.25 0.51
CA GLU A 102 -1.87 11.96 1.48
C GLU A 102 -1.07 10.73 1.05
N SER A 103 0.16 10.65 1.52
CA SER A 103 0.98 9.44 1.47
C SER A 103 1.79 9.35 2.77
N TRP A 104 1.94 8.14 3.28
CA TRP A 104 2.63 7.89 4.55
C TRP A 104 3.39 6.58 4.52
N VAL A 105 4.35 6.47 5.41
CA VAL A 105 5.16 5.25 5.61
C VAL A 105 4.86 4.69 6.98
N VAL A 106 4.59 3.39 7.03
CA VAL A 106 4.36 2.62 8.27
C VAL A 106 5.62 1.83 8.58
N ARG A 107 6.15 1.99 9.79
CA ARG A 107 7.19 1.15 10.36
C ARG A 107 6.53 0.18 11.34
N GLN A 108 6.45 -1.06 10.95
CA GLN A 108 5.85 -2.14 11.73
C GLN A 108 6.93 -3.07 12.27
N PHE A 109 6.83 -3.40 13.54
CA PHE A 109 7.67 -4.37 14.23
C PHE A 109 6.87 -5.59 14.68
N LYS A 110 7.53 -6.54 15.35
CA LYS A 110 6.87 -7.77 15.82
C LYS A 110 5.63 -7.46 16.70
N ASN A 111 4.59 -8.25 16.52
CA ASN A 111 3.28 -8.14 17.19
C ASN A 111 2.44 -6.92 16.82
N GLU A 112 2.98 -5.93 16.10
CA GLU A 112 2.23 -4.79 15.60
C GLU A 112 1.38 -5.19 14.40
N TYR A 113 0.25 -4.51 14.18
CA TYR A 113 -0.71 -4.85 13.13
C TYR A 113 -1.55 -3.65 12.69
N ASN A 114 -2.17 -3.76 11.51
CA ASN A 114 -3.23 -2.86 11.10
C ASN A 114 -4.54 -3.65 11.07
N PRO A 115 -5.57 -3.24 11.82
CA PRO A 115 -6.88 -3.89 11.82
C PRO A 115 -7.54 -3.80 10.43
N VAL A 116 -8.68 -4.46 10.26
CA VAL A 116 -9.47 -4.32 9.04
C VAL A 116 -9.99 -2.89 8.93
N HIS A 117 -9.65 -2.22 7.84
CA HIS A 117 -10.06 -0.85 7.57
C HIS A 117 -10.14 -0.59 6.05
N TRP A 118 -10.60 0.59 5.69
CA TRP A 118 -10.61 1.14 4.32
C TRP A 118 -10.22 2.62 4.38
N HIS A 119 -10.09 3.26 3.24
CA HIS A 119 -9.63 4.64 3.12
C HIS A 119 -10.69 5.58 2.55
N GLY A 120 -10.45 6.88 2.66
CA GLY A 120 -11.14 7.91 1.92
C GLY A 120 -10.54 8.13 0.52
N GLY A 121 -11.18 8.97 -0.29
CA GLY A 121 -10.75 9.28 -1.65
C GLY A 121 -11.40 8.38 -2.70
N HIS A 122 -10.73 8.15 -3.82
CA HIS A 122 -11.20 7.33 -4.94
C HIS A 122 -10.30 6.10 -5.14
N VAL A 123 -9.00 6.29 -4.99
CA VAL A 123 -7.96 5.28 -5.20
C VAL A 123 -7.00 5.27 -4.02
N SER A 124 -6.53 4.09 -3.68
CA SER A 124 -5.55 3.86 -2.62
C SER A 124 -4.49 2.86 -3.07
N GLY A 125 -3.46 2.69 -2.28
CA GLY A 125 -2.46 1.67 -2.52
C GLY A 125 -1.52 1.47 -1.35
N ALA A 126 -0.88 0.31 -1.35
CA ALA A 126 0.13 -0.06 -0.37
C ALA A 126 1.26 -0.87 -1.01
N GLY A 127 2.48 -0.66 -0.56
CA GLY A 127 3.67 -1.36 -1.03
C GLY A 127 4.77 -1.48 0.02
N PHE A 128 5.90 -2.07 -0.37
CA PHE A 128 6.90 -2.50 0.60
C PHE A 128 8.27 -1.91 0.29
N LEU A 129 8.83 -1.19 1.27
CA LEU A 129 10.15 -0.55 1.19
C LEU A 129 11.24 -1.36 1.91
N LYS A 130 10.89 -2.04 3.01
CA LYS A 130 11.73 -3.01 3.73
C LYS A 130 10.87 -4.20 4.14
N VAL A 131 11.45 -5.39 4.09
CA VAL A 131 10.80 -6.64 4.52
C VAL A 131 11.78 -7.40 5.39
N PRO A 132 11.36 -7.88 6.57
CA PRO A 132 12.20 -8.70 7.42
C PRO A 132 12.68 -9.97 6.72
N SER A 133 13.83 -10.48 7.13
CA SER A 133 14.40 -11.75 6.62
C SER A 133 13.49 -12.95 6.90
N THR A 134 12.66 -12.85 7.94
CA THR A 134 11.58 -13.80 8.26
C THR A 134 10.36 -13.06 8.78
N LEU A 135 9.18 -13.56 8.46
CA LEU A 135 7.92 -13.09 9.07
C LEU A 135 7.45 -14.05 10.18
N GLY A 136 8.28 -15.05 10.51
CA GLY A 136 7.98 -16.04 11.52
C GLY A 136 7.02 -17.14 11.05
N LYS A 137 6.50 -17.88 12.03
CA LYS A 137 5.56 -18.99 11.81
C LYS A 137 4.57 -19.10 12.98
N HIS A 138 3.59 -19.97 12.86
CA HIS A 138 2.73 -20.30 14.00
C HIS A 138 3.55 -20.78 15.19
N ILE A 139 3.08 -20.46 16.42
CA ILE A 139 3.68 -21.01 17.66
C ILE A 139 3.52 -22.53 17.72
N GLN A 140 2.36 -23.01 17.25
CA GLN A 140 2.07 -24.44 17.10
C GLN A 140 2.09 -24.79 15.60
N GLU A 141 2.65 -25.93 15.26
CA GLU A 141 2.53 -26.45 13.90
C GLU A 141 1.06 -26.68 13.55
N LYS A 142 0.61 -26.06 12.48
CA LYS A 142 -0.76 -26.16 11.98
C LYS A 142 -0.71 -26.44 10.48
N GLU A 143 -0.84 -27.69 10.12
CA GLU A 143 -0.81 -28.12 8.71
C GLU A 143 -1.93 -27.50 7.85
N LYS A 144 -3.08 -27.18 8.46
CA LYS A 144 -4.28 -26.75 7.75
C LYS A 144 -4.56 -25.24 7.85
N VAL A 145 -3.79 -24.49 8.61
CA VAL A 145 -4.01 -23.07 8.82
C VAL A 145 -2.81 -22.29 8.30
N GLU A 146 -3.07 -21.49 7.28
CA GLU A 146 -2.06 -20.64 6.68
C GLU A 146 -1.57 -19.56 7.65
N TYR A 147 -0.26 -19.38 7.75
CA TYR A 147 0.33 -18.28 8.50
C TYR A 147 0.20 -16.96 7.71
N LEU A 148 -0.36 -15.94 8.36
CA LEU A 148 -0.65 -14.64 7.74
C LEU A 148 0.25 -13.51 8.28
N GLY A 149 1.21 -13.81 9.15
CA GLY A 149 2.05 -12.80 9.80
C GLY A 149 2.76 -11.91 8.78
N GLY A 150 2.66 -10.58 8.98
CA GLY A 150 3.25 -9.57 8.13
C GLY A 150 2.65 -9.43 6.73
N THR A 151 1.67 -10.26 6.35
CA THR A 151 1.04 -10.19 5.03
C THR A 151 -0.03 -9.09 4.97
N LEU A 152 -0.14 -8.43 3.81
CA LEU A 152 -1.26 -7.57 3.48
C LEU A 152 -2.39 -8.45 2.92
N ASN A 153 -3.58 -8.34 3.49
CA ASN A 153 -4.74 -9.09 3.04
C ASN A 153 -5.82 -8.12 2.57
N LEU A 154 -6.19 -8.21 1.29
CA LEU A 154 -7.31 -7.48 0.72
C LEU A 154 -8.56 -8.34 0.84
N ILE A 155 -9.69 -7.75 1.24
CA ILE A 155 -10.92 -8.46 1.59
C ILE A 155 -12.09 -7.86 0.81
N HIS A 156 -12.86 -8.71 0.11
CA HIS A 156 -14.07 -8.30 -0.61
C HIS A 156 -15.10 -9.41 -0.64
N GLY A 157 -16.36 -9.07 -0.31
CA GLY A 157 -17.47 -10.02 -0.31
C GLY A 157 -17.33 -11.16 0.70
N SER A 158 -18.04 -12.25 0.47
CA SER A 158 -18.03 -13.47 1.28
C SER A 158 -17.39 -14.65 0.53
N ARG A 159 -16.77 -15.56 1.28
CA ARG A 159 -16.26 -16.81 0.70
C ARG A 159 -17.43 -17.70 0.29
N GLN A 160 -17.42 -18.12 -0.97
CA GLN A 160 -18.42 -19.04 -1.52
C GLN A 160 -17.72 -20.10 -2.38
N PHE A 161 -18.48 -21.10 -2.85
CA PHE A 161 -17.97 -22.07 -3.80
C PHE A 161 -17.47 -21.37 -5.08
N LEU A 162 -16.25 -21.64 -5.47
CA LEU A 162 -15.54 -21.01 -6.61
C LEU A 162 -15.31 -19.51 -6.49
N SER A 163 -15.47 -18.92 -5.29
CA SER A 163 -15.19 -17.50 -5.05
C SER A 163 -14.36 -17.30 -3.80
N ASN A 164 -13.26 -16.58 -3.93
CA ASN A 164 -12.44 -16.14 -2.81
C ASN A 164 -12.89 -14.78 -2.31
N SER A 165 -12.89 -14.59 -0.99
CA SER A 165 -13.16 -13.30 -0.35
C SER A 165 -11.88 -12.61 0.13
N LYS A 166 -10.71 -13.24 -0.04
CA LYS A 166 -9.43 -12.74 0.45
C LYS A 166 -8.32 -12.95 -0.57
N LEU A 167 -7.57 -11.90 -0.86
CA LEU A 167 -6.29 -11.96 -1.56
C LEU A 167 -5.17 -11.73 -0.55
N LYS A 168 -4.35 -12.75 -0.31
CA LYS A 168 -3.14 -12.64 0.50
C LYS A 168 -1.98 -12.16 -0.35
N ILE A 169 -1.31 -11.13 0.12
CA ILE A 169 -0.11 -10.55 -0.48
C ILE A 169 1.05 -10.77 0.48
N ILE A 170 2.01 -11.59 0.07
CA ILE A 170 3.28 -11.75 0.76
C ILE A 170 4.14 -10.54 0.42
N PRO A 171 4.70 -9.82 1.41
CA PRO A 171 5.49 -8.63 1.13
C PRO A 171 6.80 -8.97 0.41
N GLU A 172 7.06 -8.26 -0.67
CA GLU A 172 8.34 -8.26 -1.39
C GLU A 172 8.79 -6.81 -1.60
N VAL A 173 10.05 -6.51 -1.33
CA VAL A 173 10.57 -5.15 -1.51
C VAL A 173 10.36 -4.67 -2.95
N GLY A 174 9.78 -3.48 -3.06
CA GLY A 174 9.44 -2.84 -4.32
C GLY A 174 8.07 -3.19 -4.88
N ASP A 175 7.39 -4.22 -4.41
CA ASP A 175 6.00 -4.47 -4.81
C ASP A 175 5.10 -3.35 -4.28
N PHE A 176 4.23 -2.85 -5.16
CA PHE A 176 3.20 -1.89 -4.83
C PHE A 176 1.87 -2.30 -5.46
N TYR A 177 0.80 -2.21 -4.67
CA TYR A 177 -0.55 -2.60 -5.07
C TYR A 177 -1.46 -1.39 -5.02
N PHE A 178 -2.15 -1.10 -6.15
CA PHE A 178 -3.22 -0.13 -6.24
C PHE A 178 -4.57 -0.86 -6.13
N PHE A 179 -5.51 -0.27 -5.42
CA PHE A 179 -6.85 -0.80 -5.24
C PHE A 179 -7.85 0.34 -4.99
N PRO A 180 -9.17 0.12 -5.23
CA PRO A 180 -10.18 1.12 -4.91
C PRO A 180 -10.20 1.43 -3.41
N HIS A 181 -10.42 2.69 -3.05
CA HIS A 181 -10.36 3.18 -1.68
C HIS A 181 -11.21 2.39 -0.67
N TYR A 182 -12.38 1.90 -1.11
CA TYR A 182 -13.33 1.17 -0.27
C TYR A 182 -12.90 -0.27 0.03
N LEU A 183 -11.88 -0.80 -0.64
CA LEU A 183 -11.48 -2.19 -0.47
C LEU A 183 -10.90 -2.41 0.93
N MET A 184 -11.61 -3.21 1.72
CA MET A 184 -11.17 -3.55 3.07
C MET A 184 -9.84 -4.29 3.03
N HIS A 185 -8.96 -3.96 3.95
CA HIS A 185 -7.67 -4.62 4.06
C HIS A 185 -7.14 -4.59 5.49
N THR A 186 -6.19 -5.48 5.74
CA THR A 186 -5.56 -5.65 7.06
C THR A 186 -4.12 -6.13 6.90
N VAL A 187 -3.28 -5.84 7.88
CA VAL A 187 -1.94 -6.40 8.01
C VAL A 187 -1.83 -7.14 9.31
N TYR A 188 -1.59 -8.45 9.23
CA TYR A 188 -1.45 -9.30 10.41
C TYR A 188 -0.11 -9.06 11.11
N PRO A 189 -0.06 -9.21 12.45
CA PRO A 189 1.19 -9.15 13.20
C PRO A 189 2.10 -10.31 12.81
N PHE A 190 3.40 -10.02 12.72
CA PHE A 190 4.43 -11.05 12.51
C PHE A 190 5.24 -11.28 13.81
N LYS A 191 6.04 -12.34 13.82
CA LYS A 191 6.79 -12.82 14.98
C LYS A 191 8.18 -13.29 14.55
N GLY A 192 9.03 -13.57 15.55
CA GLY A 192 10.30 -14.27 15.30
C GLY A 192 11.45 -13.39 14.82
N THR A 193 11.26 -12.09 14.74
CA THR A 193 12.32 -11.12 14.42
C THR A 193 11.98 -9.75 15.00
N ASP A 194 13.00 -8.96 15.30
CA ASP A 194 12.89 -7.54 15.66
C ASP A 194 13.17 -6.62 14.45
N GLU A 195 13.37 -7.18 13.26
CA GLU A 195 13.58 -6.43 12.04
C GLU A 195 12.33 -5.63 11.65
N GLU A 196 12.57 -4.45 11.07
CA GLU A 196 11.51 -3.56 10.60
C GLU A 196 10.86 -4.07 9.31
N ARG A 197 9.53 -4.12 9.26
CA ARG A 197 8.74 -4.14 8.04
C ARG A 197 8.30 -2.71 7.74
N ARG A 198 8.78 -2.15 6.63
CA ARG A 198 8.44 -0.78 6.19
C ARG A 198 7.54 -0.83 4.97
N SER A 199 6.34 -0.30 5.10
CA SER A 199 5.40 -0.14 3.98
C SER A 199 5.11 1.33 3.70
N ILE A 200 4.66 1.61 2.48
CA ILE A 200 4.24 2.93 2.04
C ILE A 200 2.83 2.85 1.49
N SER A 201 2.00 3.84 1.79
CA SER A 201 0.61 3.92 1.36
C SER A 201 0.27 5.31 0.83
N PHE A 202 -0.84 5.41 0.10
CA PHE A 202 -1.38 6.69 -0.36
C PHE A 202 -2.90 6.64 -0.51
N ASN A 203 -3.52 7.82 -0.50
CA ASN A 203 -4.89 8.06 -0.91
C ASN A 203 -4.93 9.17 -1.95
N GLY A 204 -5.78 9.02 -2.97
CA GLY A 204 -5.89 9.99 -4.05
C GLY A 204 -7.28 10.11 -4.64
N LEU A 205 -7.49 11.22 -5.36
CA LEU A 205 -8.69 11.51 -6.14
C LEU A 205 -8.37 11.51 -7.62
N ILE A 206 -9.30 11.04 -8.41
CA ILE A 206 -9.34 11.19 -9.87
C ILE A 206 -10.53 12.06 -10.26
N ASP A 207 -10.79 12.21 -11.55
CA ASP A 207 -11.95 12.93 -12.08
C ASP A 207 -13.26 12.37 -11.52
N ASP A 208 -14.07 13.22 -10.88
CA ASP A 208 -15.34 12.86 -10.25
C ASP A 208 -16.34 12.25 -11.23
N ASN A 209 -16.36 12.73 -12.48
CA ASN A 209 -17.23 12.19 -13.54
C ASN A 209 -16.85 10.75 -13.95
N ILE A 210 -15.60 10.36 -13.80
CA ILE A 210 -15.16 8.97 -14.02
C ILE A 210 -15.48 8.12 -12.79
N PHE A 211 -15.14 8.62 -11.60
CA PHE A 211 -15.37 7.90 -10.35
C PHE A 211 -16.88 7.63 -10.12
N ASN A 212 -17.73 8.65 -10.26
CA ASN A 212 -19.17 8.54 -9.98
C ASN A 212 -19.91 7.64 -10.96
N VAL A 213 -19.55 7.66 -12.24
CA VAL A 213 -20.20 6.80 -13.26
C VAL A 213 -19.86 5.31 -13.05
N HIS A 214 -18.63 5.00 -12.67
CA HIS A 214 -18.19 3.61 -12.47
C HIS A 214 -18.31 3.13 -11.02
N GLY A 215 -18.61 4.02 -10.09
CA GLY A 215 -18.87 3.69 -8.70
C GLY A 215 -20.35 3.43 -8.37
N GLN A 216 -21.25 3.70 -9.31
CA GLN A 216 -22.71 3.58 -9.13
C GLN A 216 -23.35 2.45 -9.95
N SER A 217 -22.56 1.70 -10.72
CA SER A 217 -23.06 0.58 -11.55
C SER A 217 -22.96 -0.76 -10.84
#